data_5f8772ac447d72f351bde9b038117336
#
_entry.id   5f8772ac447d72f351bde9b038117336
#
_cell.length_a   1.000
_cell.length_b   1.000
_cell.length_c   1.000
_cell.angle_alpha   90.00
_cell.angle_beta   90.00
_cell.angle_gamma   90.00
#
_symmetry.space_group_name_H-M   'P 1'
#
loop_
_entity.id
_entity.type
_entity.pdbx_description
1 polymer ?
#
loop_
_entity_poly.entity_id
_entity_poly.type
_entity_poly.pdbx_seq_one_letter_code
_entity_poly.pdbx_strand_id
1 'polypeptide(L)'
;MPEGLPTATALIEQKAVTFFSIDTDVIQSHGYKFGEGALHALAFQRPQWFHIQLTEVVEQEVMAHRMDTVTKAIQEFQTAIAGVQRIAGQDIGAIKEAFNQLDSGRVARERLTRELRDFLTRLGGGILPLDGSTLARDLFARYFKQQPPFEVKKKSEFPDAASLLVLEEYAANHNTQGILVSKDGGWAKYAKQSERLYCVGSLDDLAALFESKGETADRVKEKLKWVLSDPTSDLSHQLVDTLKNHVAGAFWNVDDIYSGSSLRVESEVNQVNYDESNIVQDNLSLWLVEHDPSVCTVEISVSVSVELEIGVEFFQYDTIDHEEIGMGSDEIARQVEIEVEVFLMCHGNLLDAPVEEWDIGFEITGGEYQVEVGEVNPDFGDYDD
;
A
#
# COMPACT_ATOMS: atom_id res chain seq x y z
N MET A 1 -6.32 -5.69 -33.35
CA MET A 1 -5.98 -6.21 -32.01
C MET A 1 -4.55 -5.81 -31.71
N PRO A 2 -4.28 -5.22 -30.56
CA PRO A 2 -2.92 -5.11 -30.13
C PRO A 2 -2.41 -6.51 -29.77
N GLU A 3 -1.60 -7.09 -30.64
CA GLU A 3 -0.91 -8.35 -30.35
C GLU A 3 0.30 -8.03 -29.46
N GLY A 4 0.17 -8.28 -28.17
CA GLY A 4 1.21 -8.07 -27.17
C GLY A 4 1.32 -6.62 -26.70
N LEU A 5 2.04 -6.43 -25.58
CA LEU A 5 2.39 -5.10 -25.11
C LEU A 5 3.38 -4.46 -26.08
N PRO A 6 3.22 -3.17 -26.41
CA PRO A 6 4.21 -2.46 -27.22
C PRO A 6 5.56 -2.42 -26.45
N THR A 7 6.66 -2.39 -27.17
CA THR A 7 7.98 -2.19 -26.55
C THR A 7 8.05 -0.80 -25.94
N ALA A 8 8.89 -0.59 -24.92
CA ALA A 8 9.12 0.71 -24.30
C ALA A 8 9.46 1.77 -25.37
N THR A 9 10.35 1.47 -26.30
CA THR A 9 10.72 2.34 -27.44
C THR A 9 9.50 2.71 -28.27
N ALA A 10 8.65 1.76 -28.65
CA ALA A 10 7.45 2.04 -29.45
C ALA A 10 6.43 2.89 -28.67
N LEU A 11 6.27 2.66 -27.36
CA LEU A 11 5.42 3.48 -26.50
C LEU A 11 5.87 4.94 -26.48
N ILE A 12 7.18 5.17 -26.35
CA ILE A 12 7.78 6.49 -26.21
C ILE A 12 7.84 7.23 -27.55
N GLU A 13 8.32 6.57 -28.59
CA GLU A 13 8.48 7.21 -29.92
C GLU A 13 7.15 7.53 -30.58
N GLN A 14 6.19 6.61 -30.51
CA GLN A 14 4.90 6.77 -31.19
C GLN A 14 3.90 7.54 -30.35
N LYS A 15 4.05 7.55 -29.01
CA LYS A 15 3.09 8.14 -28.04
C LYS A 15 1.64 7.76 -28.33
N ALA A 16 1.43 6.57 -28.87
CA ALA A 16 0.10 6.06 -29.19
C ALA A 16 -0.69 5.70 -27.93
N VAL A 17 0.02 5.25 -26.89
CA VAL A 17 -0.52 4.91 -25.57
C VAL A 17 -0.24 6.08 -24.63
N THR A 18 -1.27 6.78 -24.19
CA THR A 18 -1.10 8.03 -23.42
C THR A 18 -1.66 7.96 -22.02
N PHE A 19 -2.36 6.89 -21.67
CA PHE A 19 -2.93 6.76 -20.34
C PHE A 19 -2.90 5.32 -19.81
N PHE A 20 -3.07 5.22 -18.51
CA PHE A 20 -3.31 3.95 -17.81
C PHE A 20 -4.48 4.08 -16.84
N SER A 21 -5.05 2.93 -16.46
CA SER A 21 -6.06 2.83 -15.42
C SER A 21 -5.73 1.68 -14.49
N ILE A 22 -6.01 1.86 -13.21
CA ILE A 22 -5.73 0.86 -12.18
C ILE A 22 -7.06 0.35 -11.64
N ASP A 23 -7.18 -0.97 -11.57
CA ASP A 23 -8.31 -1.65 -10.96
C ASP A 23 -8.32 -1.49 -9.44
N THR A 24 -9.51 -1.52 -8.84
CA THR A 24 -9.72 -1.41 -7.40
C THR A 24 -8.92 -2.44 -6.61
N ASP A 25 -8.86 -3.69 -7.08
CA ASP A 25 -8.11 -4.78 -6.41
C ASP A 25 -6.61 -4.49 -6.32
N VAL A 26 -6.04 -3.86 -7.35
CA VAL A 26 -4.63 -3.46 -7.33
C VAL A 26 -4.42 -2.34 -6.32
N ILE A 27 -5.27 -1.31 -6.30
CA ILE A 27 -5.20 -0.23 -5.31
C ILE A 27 -5.33 -0.80 -3.89
N GLN A 28 -6.25 -1.74 -3.69
CA GLN A 28 -6.47 -2.40 -2.41
C GLN A 28 -5.26 -3.23 -1.96
N SER A 29 -4.63 -3.98 -2.87
CA SER A 29 -3.44 -4.78 -2.54
C SER A 29 -2.25 -3.94 -2.09
N HIS A 30 -2.23 -2.65 -2.44
CA HIS A 30 -1.27 -1.66 -1.95
C HIS A 30 -1.81 -0.81 -0.77
N GLY A 31 -2.82 -1.30 -0.05
CA GLY A 31 -3.35 -0.70 1.18
C GLY A 31 -3.97 0.68 1.02
N TYR A 32 -4.32 1.11 -0.20
CA TYR A 32 -4.80 2.47 -0.52
C TYR A 32 -3.81 3.58 -0.13
N LYS A 33 -2.51 3.27 -0.12
CA LYS A 33 -1.45 4.19 0.29
C LYS A 33 -1.07 5.11 -0.86
N PHE A 34 -1.91 6.11 -1.12
CA PHE A 34 -1.71 7.05 -2.25
C PHE A 34 -0.55 8.02 -2.08
N GLY A 35 -0.13 8.27 -0.84
CA GLY A 35 0.96 9.19 -0.50
C GLY A 35 2.28 8.49 -0.21
N GLU A 36 2.34 7.19 -0.28
CA GLU A 36 3.52 6.38 0.03
C GLU A 36 3.53 5.08 -0.77
N GLY A 37 4.65 4.40 -0.84
CA GLY A 37 4.82 3.10 -1.47
C GLY A 37 4.67 3.11 -2.98
N ALA A 38 4.39 1.95 -3.57
CA ALA A 38 4.36 1.73 -5.00
C ALA A 38 3.38 2.64 -5.76
N LEU A 39 2.22 2.98 -5.16
CA LEU A 39 1.28 3.94 -5.77
C LEU A 39 1.87 5.35 -5.85
N HIS A 40 2.61 5.79 -4.83
CA HIS A 40 3.29 7.08 -4.86
C HIS A 40 4.46 7.08 -5.85
N ALA A 41 5.27 6.03 -5.86
CA ALA A 41 6.42 5.86 -6.73
C ALA A 41 6.07 5.95 -8.23
N LEU A 42 4.85 5.56 -8.63
CA LEU A 42 4.39 5.68 -10.02
C LEU A 42 4.54 7.08 -10.62
N ALA A 43 4.44 8.13 -9.79
CA ALA A 43 4.61 9.50 -10.27
C ALA A 43 6.02 9.75 -10.84
N PHE A 44 7.01 9.01 -10.34
CA PHE A 44 8.43 9.10 -10.69
C PHE A 44 8.90 8.01 -11.67
N GLN A 45 8.08 6.99 -11.89
CA GLN A 45 8.40 5.83 -12.72
C GLN A 45 7.80 5.91 -14.13
N ARG A 46 7.15 7.00 -14.48
CA ARG A 46 6.45 7.19 -15.75
C ARG A 46 6.85 8.49 -16.46
N PRO A 47 6.78 8.55 -17.79
CA PRO A 47 6.87 9.81 -18.52
C PRO A 47 5.73 10.76 -18.15
N GLN A 48 5.98 12.08 -18.12
CA GLN A 48 4.95 13.08 -17.75
C GLN A 48 3.72 13.07 -18.66
N TRP A 49 3.87 12.72 -19.92
CA TRP A 49 2.78 12.64 -20.91
C TRP A 49 1.90 11.39 -20.75
N PHE A 50 2.32 10.41 -19.96
CA PHE A 50 1.56 9.19 -19.69
C PHE A 50 0.84 9.33 -18.36
N HIS A 51 -0.47 9.52 -18.38
CA HIS A 51 -1.28 9.92 -17.23
C HIS A 51 -2.30 8.88 -16.81
N ILE A 52 -2.74 8.95 -15.56
CA ILE A 52 -3.78 8.05 -15.03
C ILE A 52 -5.16 8.52 -15.44
N GLN A 53 -6.06 7.57 -15.74
CA GLN A 53 -7.51 7.81 -15.84
C GLN A 53 -8.22 6.73 -15.03
N LEU A 54 -8.84 7.09 -13.92
CA LEU A 54 -9.74 6.21 -13.20
C LEU A 54 -11.18 6.42 -13.67
N THR A 55 -12.00 5.40 -13.54
CA THR A 55 -13.45 5.55 -13.77
C THR A 55 -14.16 5.91 -12.47
N GLU A 56 -15.34 6.51 -12.58
CA GLU A 56 -16.20 6.78 -11.44
C GLU A 56 -16.56 5.48 -10.67
N VAL A 57 -16.59 4.32 -11.34
CA VAL A 57 -16.78 3.03 -10.70
C VAL A 57 -15.65 2.74 -9.71
N VAL A 58 -14.40 2.81 -10.17
CA VAL A 58 -13.22 2.57 -9.33
C VAL A 58 -13.16 3.58 -8.18
N GLU A 59 -13.48 4.87 -8.44
CA GLU A 59 -13.58 5.88 -7.37
C GLU A 59 -14.57 5.45 -6.30
N GLN A 60 -15.80 5.06 -6.71
CA GLN A 60 -16.85 4.67 -5.78
C GLN A 60 -16.50 3.41 -4.99
N GLU A 61 -15.88 2.41 -5.61
CA GLU A 61 -15.42 1.19 -4.94
C GLU A 61 -14.32 1.46 -3.93
N VAL A 62 -13.28 2.21 -4.31
CA VAL A 62 -12.21 2.64 -3.41
C VAL A 62 -12.77 3.38 -2.20
N MET A 63 -13.69 4.34 -2.44
CA MET A 63 -14.33 5.09 -1.37
C MET A 63 -15.23 4.21 -0.48
N ALA A 64 -15.95 3.26 -1.06
CA ALA A 64 -16.81 2.34 -0.31
C ALA A 64 -15.98 1.45 0.62
N HIS A 65 -14.91 0.83 0.12
CA HIS A 65 -14.04 -0.05 0.91
C HIS A 65 -13.36 0.70 2.06
N ARG A 66 -12.81 1.89 1.79
CA ARG A 66 -12.16 2.71 2.83
C ARG A 66 -13.17 3.19 3.88
N MET A 67 -14.37 3.61 3.46
CA MET A 67 -15.44 4.04 4.37
C MET A 67 -16.01 2.90 5.19
N ASP A 68 -16.03 1.66 4.69
CA ASP A 68 -16.43 0.48 5.46
C ASP A 68 -15.50 0.28 6.67
N THR A 69 -14.19 0.40 6.47
CA THR A 69 -13.19 0.35 7.56
C THR A 69 -13.43 1.45 8.60
N VAL A 70 -13.65 2.70 8.16
CA VAL A 70 -13.97 3.81 9.07
C VAL A 70 -15.26 3.54 9.84
N THR A 71 -16.28 3.01 9.17
CA THR A 71 -17.59 2.72 9.79
C THR A 71 -17.45 1.64 10.86
N LYS A 72 -16.66 0.59 10.59
CA LYS A 72 -16.36 -0.47 11.57
C LYS A 72 -15.65 0.09 12.80
N ALA A 73 -14.60 0.88 12.61
CA ALA A 73 -13.87 1.50 13.72
C ALA A 73 -14.78 2.40 14.57
N ILE A 74 -15.67 3.18 13.95
CA ILE A 74 -16.67 3.98 14.67
C ILE A 74 -17.62 3.10 15.49
N GLN A 75 -18.10 1.98 14.92
CA GLN A 75 -18.99 1.05 15.62
C GLN A 75 -18.28 0.35 16.79
N GLU A 76 -17.05 -0.06 16.62
CA GLU A 76 -16.21 -0.66 17.66
C GLU A 76 -15.98 0.32 18.81
N PHE A 77 -15.62 1.56 18.52
CA PHE A 77 -15.49 2.61 19.53
C PHE A 77 -16.81 2.83 20.29
N GLN A 78 -17.95 2.93 19.61
CA GLN A 78 -19.27 3.09 20.24
C GLN A 78 -19.63 1.88 21.13
N THR A 79 -19.26 0.68 20.70
CA THR A 79 -19.48 -0.55 21.45
C THR A 79 -18.62 -0.59 22.71
N ALA A 80 -17.33 -0.25 22.59
CA ALA A 80 -16.40 -0.17 23.71
C ALA A 80 -16.88 0.83 24.78
N ILE A 81 -17.25 2.05 24.33
CA ILE A 81 -17.82 3.07 25.23
C ILE A 81 -19.09 2.58 25.95
N ALA A 82 -20.00 1.90 25.24
CA ALA A 82 -21.20 1.34 25.86
C ALA A 82 -20.86 0.23 26.87
N GLY A 83 -19.81 -0.55 26.63
CA GLY A 83 -19.26 -1.53 27.54
C GLY A 83 -18.78 -0.91 28.85
N VAL A 84 -17.95 0.12 28.76
CA VAL A 84 -17.45 0.87 29.93
C VAL A 84 -18.59 1.44 30.76
N GLN A 85 -19.62 2.04 30.13
CA GLN A 85 -20.79 2.56 30.84
C GLN A 85 -21.51 1.47 31.63
N ARG A 86 -21.68 0.29 31.01
CA ARG A 86 -22.42 -0.83 31.64
C ARG A 86 -21.65 -1.42 32.81
N ILE A 87 -20.31 -1.56 32.70
CA ILE A 87 -19.45 -2.24 33.69
C ILE A 87 -19.06 -1.28 34.81
N ALA A 88 -18.57 -0.08 34.46
CA ALA A 88 -18.07 0.89 35.45
C ALA A 88 -19.18 1.78 36.04
N GLY A 89 -20.41 1.77 35.51
CA GLY A 89 -21.50 2.63 35.96
C GLY A 89 -21.25 4.14 35.77
N GLN A 90 -20.21 4.52 35.01
CA GLN A 90 -19.88 5.93 34.80
C GLN A 90 -20.77 6.57 33.75
N ASP A 91 -21.15 7.82 33.98
CA ASP A 91 -21.85 8.61 32.97
C ASP A 91 -20.86 9.11 31.92
N ILE A 92 -20.93 8.51 30.75
CA ILE A 92 -20.09 8.86 29.58
C ILE A 92 -20.87 9.67 28.53
N GLY A 93 -22.04 10.24 28.93
CA GLY A 93 -22.89 11.02 28.03
C GLY A 93 -22.12 12.14 27.32
N ALA A 94 -21.26 12.87 28.04
CA ALA A 94 -20.44 13.93 27.47
C ALA A 94 -19.46 13.43 26.40
N ILE A 95 -18.85 12.26 26.60
CA ILE A 95 -17.92 11.66 25.60
C ILE A 95 -18.70 11.27 24.33
N LYS A 96 -19.88 10.64 24.49
CA LYS A 96 -20.74 10.28 23.34
C LYS A 96 -21.18 11.52 22.57
N GLU A 97 -21.56 12.58 23.27
CA GLU A 97 -21.99 13.83 22.65
C GLU A 97 -20.83 14.52 21.89
N ALA A 98 -19.66 14.63 22.51
CA ALA A 98 -18.47 15.16 21.87
C ALA A 98 -18.07 14.34 20.61
N PHE A 99 -18.11 13.00 20.69
CA PHE A 99 -17.82 12.15 19.56
C PHE A 99 -18.83 12.32 18.41
N ASN A 100 -20.13 12.41 18.73
CA ASN A 100 -21.16 12.64 17.72
C ASN A 100 -21.02 14.01 17.04
N GLN A 101 -20.54 15.04 17.77
CA GLN A 101 -20.29 16.36 17.21
C GLN A 101 -19.12 16.40 16.23
N LEU A 102 -18.17 15.45 16.31
CA LEU A 102 -17.02 15.36 15.39
C LEU A 102 -17.41 15.01 13.95
N ASP A 103 -18.62 14.48 13.73
CA ASP A 103 -19.06 13.99 12.39
C ASP A 103 -17.96 13.20 11.65
N SER A 104 -17.37 12.24 12.39
CA SER A 104 -16.17 11.51 11.97
C SER A 104 -16.32 10.85 10.60
N GLY A 105 -17.51 10.40 10.24
CA GLY A 105 -17.78 9.82 8.93
C GLY A 105 -17.63 10.82 7.77
N ARG A 106 -18.15 12.06 7.95
CA ARG A 106 -18.02 13.12 6.94
C ARG A 106 -16.56 13.58 6.81
N VAL A 107 -15.91 13.82 7.94
CA VAL A 107 -14.49 14.25 7.97
C VAL A 107 -13.61 13.21 7.32
N ALA A 108 -13.81 11.92 7.62
CA ALA A 108 -13.08 10.84 6.98
C ALA A 108 -13.31 10.84 5.46
N ARG A 109 -14.57 10.91 5.01
CA ARG A 109 -14.88 10.94 3.57
C ARG A 109 -14.20 12.10 2.85
N GLU A 110 -14.23 13.29 3.42
CA GLU A 110 -13.58 14.49 2.84
C GLU A 110 -12.07 14.31 2.73
N ARG A 111 -11.44 13.73 3.77
CA ARG A 111 -10.02 13.40 3.77
C ARG A 111 -9.69 12.38 2.69
N LEU A 112 -10.38 11.24 2.66
CA LEU A 112 -10.14 10.16 1.69
C LEU A 112 -10.35 10.64 0.24
N THR A 113 -11.36 11.49 0.00
CA THR A 113 -11.58 12.09 -1.32
C THR A 113 -10.43 13.00 -1.72
N ARG A 114 -9.88 13.77 -0.78
CA ARG A 114 -8.72 14.63 -1.04
C ARG A 114 -7.49 13.80 -1.37
N GLU A 115 -7.18 12.78 -0.58
CA GLU A 115 -6.04 11.88 -0.82
C GLU A 115 -6.08 11.26 -2.23
N LEU A 116 -7.25 10.77 -2.66
CA LEU A 116 -7.42 10.22 -4.00
C LEU A 116 -7.23 11.29 -5.09
N ARG A 117 -7.77 12.49 -4.90
CA ARG A 117 -7.61 13.60 -5.86
C ARG A 117 -6.17 14.07 -5.98
N ASP A 118 -5.47 14.16 -4.85
CA ASP A 118 -4.06 14.56 -4.82
C ASP A 118 -3.20 13.51 -5.56
N PHE A 119 -3.49 12.23 -5.37
CA PHE A 119 -2.88 11.14 -6.12
C PHE A 119 -3.11 11.27 -7.63
N LEU A 120 -4.35 11.45 -8.07
CA LEU A 120 -4.67 11.63 -9.50
C LEU A 120 -4.00 12.86 -10.10
N THR A 121 -3.95 13.95 -9.34
CA THR A 121 -3.31 15.21 -9.77
C THR A 121 -1.82 15.02 -9.98
N ARG A 122 -1.13 14.33 -9.06
CA ARG A 122 0.30 14.00 -9.21
C ARG A 122 0.57 13.16 -10.45
N LEU A 123 -0.35 12.28 -10.80
CA LEU A 123 -0.26 11.43 -12.00
C LEU A 123 -0.82 12.10 -13.26
N GLY A 124 -1.14 13.40 -13.19
CA GLY A 124 -1.63 14.19 -14.32
C GLY A 124 -2.98 13.73 -14.86
N GLY A 125 -3.79 13.05 -14.06
CA GLY A 125 -5.02 12.41 -14.50
C GLY A 125 -6.28 12.86 -13.76
N GLY A 126 -7.35 12.10 -13.94
CA GLY A 126 -8.64 12.41 -13.38
C GLY A 126 -9.60 11.21 -13.34
N ILE A 127 -10.87 11.52 -13.08
CA ILE A 127 -11.95 10.55 -13.02
C ILE A 127 -12.83 10.71 -14.25
N LEU A 128 -13.06 9.60 -14.93
CA LEU A 128 -13.95 9.52 -16.08
C LEU A 128 -15.38 9.21 -15.60
N PRO A 129 -16.37 10.06 -15.91
CA PRO A 129 -17.74 9.87 -15.47
C PRO A 129 -18.45 8.75 -16.23
N LEU A 130 -19.49 8.19 -15.63
CA LEU A 130 -20.38 7.19 -16.23
C LEU A 130 -21.51 7.84 -17.06
N ASP A 131 -21.22 8.79 -17.91
CA ASP A 131 -22.22 9.60 -18.60
C ASP A 131 -22.36 9.32 -20.11
N GLY A 132 -21.70 8.26 -20.60
CA GLY A 132 -21.76 7.86 -22.01
C GLY A 132 -23.18 7.56 -22.49
N SER A 133 -23.63 8.22 -23.56
CA SER A 133 -24.99 8.08 -24.10
C SER A 133 -25.33 6.66 -24.59
N THR A 134 -24.31 5.85 -24.90
CA THR A 134 -24.46 4.46 -25.36
C THR A 134 -24.11 3.43 -24.29
N LEU A 135 -23.55 3.86 -23.15
CA LEU A 135 -23.00 2.98 -22.12
C LEU A 135 -23.97 1.89 -21.67
N ALA A 136 -25.20 2.25 -21.32
CA ALA A 136 -26.20 1.28 -20.88
C ALA A 136 -26.53 0.24 -21.97
N ARG A 137 -26.70 0.71 -23.22
CA ARG A 137 -26.99 -0.19 -24.35
C ARG A 137 -25.85 -1.15 -24.60
N ASP A 138 -24.60 -0.68 -24.58
CA ASP A 138 -23.42 -1.47 -24.90
C ASP A 138 -23.11 -2.44 -23.77
N LEU A 139 -23.34 -2.03 -22.52
CA LEU A 139 -23.27 -2.87 -21.32
C LEU A 139 -24.21 -4.07 -21.39
N PHE A 140 -25.52 -3.83 -21.64
CA PHE A 140 -26.50 -4.89 -21.77
C PHE A 140 -26.27 -5.77 -23.03
N ALA A 141 -25.79 -5.18 -24.13
CA ALA A 141 -25.44 -5.94 -25.33
C ALA A 141 -24.32 -6.96 -25.04
N ARG A 142 -23.28 -6.57 -24.29
CA ARG A 142 -22.20 -7.46 -23.84
C ARG A 142 -22.72 -8.52 -22.88
N TYR A 143 -23.55 -8.12 -21.91
CA TYR A 143 -24.15 -9.05 -20.96
C TYR A 143 -24.92 -10.18 -21.63
N PHE A 144 -25.85 -9.83 -22.55
CA PHE A 144 -26.64 -10.85 -23.25
C PHE A 144 -25.82 -11.71 -24.21
N LYS A 145 -24.72 -11.19 -24.74
CA LYS A 145 -23.80 -11.92 -25.62
C LYS A 145 -22.72 -12.70 -24.85
N GLN A 146 -22.69 -12.57 -23.51
CA GLN A 146 -21.67 -13.18 -22.65
C GLN A 146 -20.23 -12.82 -23.10
N GLN A 147 -20.02 -11.57 -23.52
CA GLN A 147 -18.71 -11.06 -23.90
C GLN A 147 -17.97 -10.54 -22.67
N PRO A 148 -16.63 -10.64 -22.64
CA PRO A 148 -15.85 -10.14 -21.52
C PRO A 148 -16.22 -8.69 -21.12
N PRO A 149 -16.21 -8.39 -19.80
CA PRO A 149 -15.80 -9.24 -18.67
C PRO A 149 -16.84 -10.28 -18.25
N PHE A 150 -18.07 -10.27 -18.81
CA PHE A 150 -19.11 -11.21 -18.43
C PHE A 150 -18.75 -12.66 -18.79
N GLU A 151 -18.92 -13.53 -17.81
CA GLU A 151 -18.78 -14.98 -17.97
C GLU A 151 -20.06 -15.72 -17.55
N VAL A 152 -20.25 -16.94 -18.03
CA VAL A 152 -21.45 -17.75 -17.76
C VAL A 152 -21.73 -17.93 -16.26
N LYS A 153 -20.68 -17.93 -15.42
CA LYS A 153 -20.77 -18.15 -13.97
C LYS A 153 -20.71 -16.90 -13.12
N LYS A 154 -20.28 -15.75 -13.64
CA LYS A 154 -20.11 -14.50 -12.92
C LYS A 154 -21.11 -13.47 -13.47
N LYS A 155 -22.14 -13.14 -12.70
CA LYS A 155 -23.15 -12.14 -13.07
C LYS A 155 -22.91 -10.76 -12.42
N SER A 156 -21.92 -10.63 -11.55
CA SER A 156 -21.63 -9.40 -10.78
C SER A 156 -20.67 -8.44 -11.48
N GLU A 157 -20.26 -8.72 -12.70
CA GLU A 157 -19.24 -7.99 -13.47
C GLU A 157 -19.75 -6.69 -14.13
N PHE A 158 -20.93 -6.18 -13.71
CA PHE A 158 -21.47 -4.93 -14.28
C PHE A 158 -20.60 -3.70 -14.02
N PRO A 159 -20.02 -3.51 -12.81
CA PRO A 159 -19.10 -2.42 -12.54
C PRO A 159 -17.85 -2.47 -13.43
N ASP A 160 -17.22 -3.65 -13.51
CA ASP A 160 -16.05 -3.86 -14.38
C ASP A 160 -16.35 -3.58 -15.84
N ALA A 161 -17.49 -4.09 -16.34
CA ALA A 161 -17.89 -3.87 -17.71
C ALA A 161 -18.16 -2.38 -17.99
N ALA A 162 -18.75 -1.65 -17.05
CA ALA A 162 -18.95 -0.21 -17.16
C ALA A 162 -17.63 0.54 -17.21
N SER A 163 -16.70 0.23 -16.29
CA SER A 163 -15.34 0.78 -16.27
C SER A 163 -14.61 0.57 -17.60
N LEU A 164 -14.60 -0.65 -18.10
CA LEU A 164 -13.90 -1.01 -19.33
C LEU A 164 -14.49 -0.31 -20.56
N LEU A 165 -15.82 -0.17 -20.64
CA LEU A 165 -16.50 0.55 -21.73
C LEU A 165 -16.19 2.06 -21.71
N VAL A 166 -16.16 2.68 -20.53
CA VAL A 166 -15.79 4.09 -20.37
C VAL A 166 -14.33 4.33 -20.79
N LEU A 167 -13.42 3.45 -20.39
CA LEU A 167 -12.01 3.54 -20.80
C LEU A 167 -11.82 3.34 -22.31
N GLU A 168 -12.56 2.42 -22.93
CA GLU A 168 -12.56 2.21 -24.38
C GLU A 168 -13.10 3.45 -25.12
N GLU A 169 -14.20 4.02 -24.63
CA GLU A 169 -14.78 5.26 -25.20
C GLU A 169 -13.82 6.43 -25.06
N TYR A 170 -13.17 6.60 -23.90
CA TYR A 170 -12.14 7.61 -23.70
C TYR A 170 -11.00 7.45 -24.71
N ALA A 171 -10.48 6.23 -24.87
CA ALA A 171 -9.42 5.94 -25.83
C ALA A 171 -9.85 6.25 -27.28
N ALA A 172 -11.10 5.94 -27.63
CA ALA A 172 -11.64 6.23 -28.95
C ALA A 172 -11.79 7.74 -29.22
N ASN A 173 -12.35 8.47 -28.26
CA ASN A 173 -12.60 9.90 -28.36
C ASN A 173 -11.32 10.74 -28.46
N HIS A 174 -10.23 10.26 -27.80
CA HIS A 174 -8.92 10.93 -27.82
C HIS A 174 -7.96 10.36 -28.88
N ASN A 175 -8.43 9.40 -29.66
CA ASN A 175 -7.61 8.67 -30.66
C ASN A 175 -6.31 8.14 -30.08
N THR A 176 -6.38 7.50 -28.90
CA THR A 176 -5.26 6.98 -28.16
C THR A 176 -5.50 5.54 -27.74
N GLN A 177 -4.52 4.96 -27.08
CA GLN A 177 -4.57 3.65 -26.43
C GLN A 177 -4.26 3.80 -24.95
N GLY A 178 -4.67 2.81 -24.14
CA GLY A 178 -4.46 2.78 -22.70
C GLY A 178 -3.94 1.45 -22.21
N ILE A 179 -3.36 1.48 -21.01
CA ILE A 179 -2.91 0.27 -20.28
C ILE A 179 -3.76 0.10 -19.04
N LEU A 180 -4.38 -1.04 -18.92
CA LEU A 180 -5.12 -1.46 -17.72
C LEU A 180 -4.16 -2.18 -16.78
N VAL A 181 -4.22 -1.87 -15.51
CA VAL A 181 -3.48 -2.58 -14.46
C VAL A 181 -4.49 -3.34 -13.61
N SER A 182 -4.60 -4.64 -13.81
CA SER A 182 -5.56 -5.50 -13.10
C SER A 182 -5.08 -6.94 -13.07
N LYS A 183 -5.32 -7.61 -11.94
CA LYS A 183 -5.15 -9.07 -11.78
C LYS A 183 -6.39 -9.85 -12.20
N ASP A 184 -7.52 -9.18 -12.50
CA ASP A 184 -8.75 -9.84 -12.89
C ASP A 184 -8.70 -10.40 -14.31
N GLY A 185 -9.09 -11.66 -14.45
CA GLY A 185 -9.11 -12.33 -15.74
C GLY A 185 -10.14 -11.75 -16.73
N GLY A 186 -11.19 -11.09 -16.26
CA GLY A 186 -12.20 -10.42 -17.09
C GLY A 186 -11.62 -9.20 -17.80
N TRP A 187 -10.86 -8.37 -17.07
CA TRP A 187 -10.14 -7.22 -17.60
C TRP A 187 -9.13 -7.66 -18.67
N ALA A 188 -8.32 -8.69 -18.37
CA ALA A 188 -7.36 -9.24 -19.33
C ALA A 188 -8.02 -9.80 -20.59
N LYS A 189 -9.16 -10.50 -20.46
CA LYS A 189 -9.91 -11.02 -21.61
C LYS A 189 -10.55 -9.92 -22.43
N TYR A 190 -11.02 -8.84 -21.77
CA TYR A 190 -11.55 -7.66 -22.46
C TYR A 190 -10.45 -6.99 -23.29
N ALA A 191 -9.31 -6.71 -22.68
CA ALA A 191 -8.17 -6.07 -23.35
C ALA A 191 -7.72 -6.87 -24.59
N LYS A 192 -7.71 -8.20 -24.54
CA LYS A 192 -7.40 -9.05 -25.69
C LYS A 192 -8.36 -8.88 -26.86
N GLN A 193 -9.58 -8.40 -26.63
CA GLN A 193 -10.58 -8.14 -27.67
C GLN A 193 -10.66 -6.67 -28.08
N SER A 194 -10.05 -5.78 -27.30
CA SER A 194 -9.98 -4.36 -27.58
C SER A 194 -8.93 -4.06 -28.67
N GLU A 195 -9.16 -2.99 -29.43
CA GLU A 195 -8.18 -2.44 -30.36
C GLU A 195 -7.36 -1.31 -29.71
N ARG A 196 -7.74 -0.89 -28.48
CA ARG A 196 -7.22 0.32 -27.84
C ARG A 196 -6.66 0.08 -26.44
N LEU A 197 -6.99 -1.03 -25.79
CA LEU A 197 -6.61 -1.29 -24.40
C LEU A 197 -5.69 -2.50 -24.30
N TYR A 198 -4.60 -2.32 -23.57
CA TYR A 198 -3.70 -3.39 -23.13
C TYR A 198 -3.99 -3.70 -21.67
N CYS A 199 -3.48 -4.83 -21.15
CA CYS A 199 -3.60 -5.16 -19.74
C CYS A 199 -2.29 -5.74 -19.22
N VAL A 200 -1.85 -5.25 -18.05
CA VAL A 200 -0.74 -5.77 -17.27
C VAL A 200 -1.24 -6.21 -15.90
N GLY A 201 -0.49 -7.10 -15.23
CA GLY A 201 -0.93 -7.73 -13.99
C GLY A 201 -0.60 -6.95 -12.71
N SER A 202 0.37 -6.02 -12.78
CA SER A 202 0.87 -5.32 -11.60
C SER A 202 1.35 -3.90 -11.94
N LEU A 203 1.61 -3.10 -10.90
CA LEU A 203 2.25 -1.79 -11.04
C LEU A 203 3.69 -1.94 -11.54
N ASP A 204 4.38 -2.98 -11.13
CA ASP A 204 5.75 -3.27 -11.55
C ASP A 204 5.80 -3.58 -13.05
N ASP A 205 4.84 -4.36 -13.56
CA ASP A 205 4.72 -4.60 -15.00
C ASP A 205 4.48 -3.30 -15.77
N LEU A 206 3.69 -2.37 -15.19
CA LEU A 206 3.47 -1.06 -15.79
C LEU A 206 4.76 -0.22 -15.80
N ALA A 207 5.44 -0.13 -14.65
CA ALA A 207 6.70 0.61 -14.52
C ALA A 207 7.78 0.06 -15.46
N ALA A 208 7.89 -1.27 -15.57
CA ALA A 208 8.85 -1.94 -16.44
C ALA A 208 8.70 -1.59 -17.92
N LEU A 209 7.55 -1.09 -18.37
CA LEU A 209 7.34 -0.63 -19.75
C LEU A 209 8.12 0.66 -20.07
N PHE A 210 8.46 1.44 -19.05
CA PHE A 210 9.19 2.70 -19.19
C PHE A 210 10.60 2.65 -18.59
N GLU A 211 10.98 1.48 -18.10
CA GLU A 211 12.33 1.27 -17.55
C GLU A 211 13.39 1.43 -18.63
N SER A 212 14.28 2.38 -18.43
CA SER A 212 15.48 2.51 -19.28
C SER A 212 16.42 1.34 -19.01
N LYS A 213 16.66 0.53 -20.00
CA LYS A 213 17.61 -0.60 -19.94
C LYS A 213 18.88 -0.24 -20.69
N GLY A 214 20.03 -0.44 -20.04
CA GLY A 214 21.31 -0.29 -20.69
C GLY A 214 22.34 0.45 -19.86
N GLU A 215 23.46 0.81 -20.51
CA GLU A 215 24.65 1.34 -19.88
C GLU A 215 24.41 2.58 -18.98
N THR A 216 23.41 3.38 -19.30
CA THR A 216 23.02 4.57 -18.51
C THR A 216 22.43 4.18 -17.16
N ALA A 217 21.46 3.27 -17.16
CA ALA A 217 20.84 2.78 -15.92
C ALA A 217 21.86 2.01 -15.07
N ASP A 218 22.69 1.18 -15.70
CA ASP A 218 23.76 0.44 -15.03
C ASP A 218 24.75 1.38 -14.32
N ARG A 219 25.14 2.48 -14.97
CA ARG A 219 26.03 3.49 -14.36
C ARG A 219 25.41 4.16 -13.14
N VAL A 220 24.15 4.55 -13.19
CA VAL A 220 23.43 5.15 -12.05
C VAL A 220 23.32 4.14 -10.91
N LYS A 221 22.96 2.90 -11.22
CA LYS A 221 22.85 1.80 -10.27
C LYS A 221 24.19 1.53 -9.56
N GLU A 222 25.28 1.47 -10.29
CA GLU A 222 26.62 1.24 -9.72
C GLU A 222 27.07 2.39 -8.81
N LYS A 223 26.78 3.65 -9.16
CA LYS A 223 27.04 4.80 -8.28
C LYS A 223 26.32 4.67 -6.94
N LEU A 224 25.03 4.35 -6.98
CA LEU A 224 24.22 4.17 -5.76
C LEU A 224 24.70 3.00 -4.92
N LYS A 225 24.96 1.86 -5.54
CA LYS A 225 25.50 0.68 -4.84
C LYS A 225 26.79 1.01 -4.11
N TRP A 226 27.68 1.75 -4.76
CA TRP A 226 28.96 2.13 -4.16
C TRP A 226 28.76 3.00 -2.90
N VAL A 227 27.90 4.03 -2.98
CA VAL A 227 27.66 4.94 -1.86
C VAL A 227 26.86 4.25 -0.74
N LEU A 228 25.86 3.42 -1.06
CA LEU A 228 25.09 2.65 -0.06
C LEU A 228 25.92 1.54 0.61
N SER A 229 27.01 1.09 -0.02
CA SER A 229 27.93 0.12 0.59
C SER A 229 28.94 0.77 1.56
N ASP A 230 29.05 2.08 1.56
CA ASP A 230 29.89 2.82 2.50
C ASP A 230 29.05 3.25 3.72
N PRO A 231 29.23 2.60 4.89
CA PRO A 231 28.47 2.93 6.08
C PRO A 231 28.77 4.34 6.63
N THR A 232 29.82 4.99 6.12
CA THR A 232 30.19 6.36 6.53
C THR A 232 29.62 7.44 5.60
N SER A 233 28.94 7.06 4.52
CA SER A 233 28.31 8.00 3.60
C SER A 233 27.11 8.70 4.24
N ASP A 234 26.88 9.96 3.85
CA ASP A 234 25.70 10.71 4.30
C ASP A 234 24.40 10.03 3.90
N LEU A 235 24.36 9.37 2.74
CA LEU A 235 23.21 8.63 2.26
C LEU A 235 22.90 7.43 3.16
N SER A 236 23.91 6.65 3.57
CA SER A 236 23.75 5.54 4.48
C SER A 236 23.28 5.98 5.87
N HIS A 237 23.80 7.10 6.38
CA HIS A 237 23.33 7.67 7.63
C HIS A 237 21.85 8.12 7.55
N GLN A 238 21.46 8.79 6.47
CA GLN A 238 20.05 9.20 6.25
C GLN A 238 19.12 7.98 6.14
N LEU A 239 19.56 6.92 5.46
CA LEU A 239 18.79 5.67 5.39
C LEU A 239 18.59 5.06 6.77
N VAL A 240 19.66 4.94 7.56
CA VAL A 240 19.58 4.41 8.94
C VAL A 240 18.65 5.25 9.81
N ASP A 241 18.74 6.57 9.75
CA ASP A 241 17.85 7.45 10.53
C ASP A 241 16.39 7.33 10.07
N THR A 242 16.15 7.14 8.78
CA THR A 242 14.81 6.89 8.23
C THR A 242 14.26 5.55 8.72
N LEU A 243 15.07 4.48 8.74
CA LEU A 243 14.69 3.16 9.24
C LEU A 243 14.38 3.20 10.75
N LYS A 244 15.21 3.88 11.56
CA LYS A 244 14.96 4.09 13.00
C LYS A 244 13.62 4.75 13.25
N ASN A 245 13.32 5.83 12.53
CA ASN A 245 12.06 6.53 12.67
C ASN A 245 10.87 5.65 12.23
N HIS A 246 11.06 4.85 11.18
CA HIS A 246 10.04 3.96 10.68
C HIS A 246 9.69 2.86 11.70
N VAL A 247 10.68 2.13 12.24
CA VAL A 247 10.42 1.05 13.19
C VAL A 247 9.86 1.56 14.52
N ALA A 248 10.28 2.75 14.96
CA ALA A 248 9.74 3.40 16.15
C ALA A 248 8.29 3.89 15.98
N GLY A 249 7.88 4.21 14.75
CA GLY A 249 6.52 4.64 14.42
C GLY A 249 5.61 3.54 13.91
N ALA A 250 6.14 2.32 13.71
CA ALA A 250 5.41 1.19 13.19
C ALA A 250 4.43 0.61 14.21
N PHE A 251 3.43 -0.12 13.71
CA PHE A 251 2.48 -0.83 14.53
C PHE A 251 2.93 -2.29 14.69
N TRP A 252 3.16 -2.72 15.93
CA TRP A 252 3.65 -4.04 16.25
C TRP A 252 2.57 -4.86 16.93
N ASN A 253 2.17 -5.95 16.28
CA ASN A 253 1.19 -6.90 16.81
C ASN A 253 1.92 -8.13 17.34
N VAL A 254 1.62 -8.50 18.59
CA VAL A 254 2.12 -9.75 19.17
C VAL A 254 1.13 -10.87 18.82
N ASP A 255 1.59 -11.83 18.05
CA ASP A 255 0.85 -13.03 17.70
C ASP A 255 1.47 -14.25 18.41
N ASP A 256 0.67 -15.32 18.51
CA ASP A 256 1.07 -16.62 19.05
C ASP A 256 1.77 -16.54 20.43
N ILE A 257 1.15 -15.77 21.35
CA ILE A 257 1.59 -15.73 22.76
C ILE A 257 0.62 -16.54 23.62
N TYR A 258 1.17 -17.48 24.40
CA TYR A 258 0.36 -18.34 25.27
C TYR A 258 1.13 -18.74 26.54
N SER A 259 0.40 -19.12 27.61
CA SER A 259 0.98 -19.63 28.85
C SER A 259 0.89 -21.15 28.91
N GLY A 260 2.00 -21.79 29.26
CA GLY A 260 2.03 -23.22 29.57
C GLY A 260 1.19 -23.61 30.80
N SER A 261 0.84 -22.64 31.65
CA SER A 261 0.03 -22.82 32.87
C SER A 261 -1.47 -22.61 32.63
N SER A 262 -1.95 -22.57 31.39
CA SER A 262 -3.34 -22.33 31.01
C SER A 262 -3.92 -20.98 31.49
N LEU A 263 -3.06 -20.00 31.73
CA LEU A 263 -3.46 -18.63 32.00
C LEU A 263 -3.79 -17.91 30.69
N ARG A 264 -4.74 -17.00 30.73
CA ARG A 264 -4.94 -16.05 29.63
C ARG A 264 -3.83 -15.02 29.67
N VAL A 265 -3.26 -14.74 28.50
CA VAL A 265 -2.16 -13.79 28.33
C VAL A 265 -2.64 -12.59 27.55
N GLU A 266 -2.36 -11.39 28.04
CA GLU A 266 -2.42 -10.15 27.29
C GLU A 266 -1.01 -9.61 27.12
N SER A 267 -0.75 -9.00 25.97
CA SER A 267 0.57 -8.46 25.66
C SER A 267 0.49 -7.14 24.93
N GLU A 268 1.45 -6.27 25.19
CA GLU A 268 1.60 -4.99 24.53
C GLU A 268 3.10 -4.72 24.29
N VAL A 269 3.45 -4.20 23.12
CA VAL A 269 4.81 -3.77 22.83
C VAL A 269 5.04 -2.40 23.47
N ASN A 270 5.87 -2.35 24.50
CA ASN A 270 6.15 -1.14 25.27
C ASN A 270 7.21 -0.27 24.59
N GLN A 271 8.23 -0.92 24.01
CA GLN A 271 9.36 -0.21 23.40
C GLN A 271 9.91 -0.98 22.20
N VAL A 272 10.38 -0.24 21.22
CA VAL A 272 11.02 -0.75 20.00
C VAL A 272 12.37 -0.08 19.86
N ASN A 273 13.43 -0.87 19.90
CA ASN A 273 14.80 -0.41 19.77
C ASN A 273 15.38 -0.93 18.45
N TYR A 274 15.82 -0.01 17.60
CA TYR A 274 16.59 -0.35 16.40
C TYR A 274 17.98 -0.85 16.84
N ASP A 275 18.40 -1.98 16.30
CA ASP A 275 19.73 -2.56 16.54
C ASP A 275 20.64 -2.34 15.33
N GLU A 276 20.39 -3.01 14.23
CA GLU A 276 21.19 -2.90 13.02
C GLU A 276 20.34 -3.07 11.75
N SER A 277 20.91 -2.71 10.60
CA SER A 277 20.30 -2.97 9.30
C SER A 277 21.35 -3.38 8.26
N ASN A 278 20.94 -4.27 7.36
CA ASN A 278 21.75 -4.74 6.24
C ASN A 278 20.99 -4.59 4.94
N ILE A 279 21.60 -3.92 3.97
CA ILE A 279 21.02 -3.79 2.63
C ILE A 279 21.24 -5.11 1.89
N VAL A 280 20.15 -5.70 1.39
CA VAL A 280 20.22 -6.89 0.53
C VAL A 280 20.70 -6.45 -0.85
N GLN A 281 22.02 -6.46 -1.07
CA GLN A 281 22.69 -5.85 -2.24
C GLN A 281 22.20 -6.37 -3.60
N ASP A 282 21.70 -7.60 -3.65
CA ASP A 282 21.22 -8.21 -4.91
C ASP A 282 19.80 -7.74 -5.31
N ASN A 283 19.06 -7.12 -4.38
CA ASN A 283 17.67 -6.68 -4.58
C ASN A 283 17.55 -5.17 -4.84
N LEU A 284 18.56 -4.53 -5.45
CA LEU A 284 18.44 -3.15 -5.88
C LEU A 284 17.82 -3.10 -7.28
N SER A 285 16.59 -2.65 -7.35
CA SER A 285 15.86 -2.38 -8.59
C SER A 285 15.87 -0.88 -8.89
N LEU A 286 16.28 -0.49 -10.10
CA LEU A 286 16.37 0.91 -10.49
C LEU A 286 15.46 1.16 -11.70
N TRP A 287 14.59 2.15 -11.58
CA TRP A 287 13.77 2.68 -12.67
C TRP A 287 14.26 4.08 -13.05
N LEU A 288 15.03 4.15 -14.10
CA LEU A 288 15.39 5.41 -14.75
C LEU A 288 14.35 5.70 -15.84
N VAL A 289 13.76 6.88 -15.80
CA VAL A 289 12.77 7.28 -16.80
C VAL A 289 13.48 7.51 -18.13
N GLU A 290 13.10 6.76 -19.16
CA GLU A 290 13.68 6.92 -20.49
C GLU A 290 13.42 8.33 -21.02
N HIS A 291 14.43 9.01 -21.50
CA HIS A 291 14.46 10.43 -21.92
C HIS A 291 14.35 11.49 -20.81
N ASP A 292 14.34 11.11 -19.54
CA ASP A 292 14.55 12.06 -18.45
C ASP A 292 15.59 11.51 -17.45
N PRO A 293 16.88 11.63 -17.77
CA PRO A 293 17.95 11.11 -16.91
C PRO A 293 18.15 11.94 -15.63
N SER A 294 17.31 12.94 -15.39
CA SER A 294 17.33 13.74 -14.16
C SER A 294 16.52 13.14 -13.01
N VAL A 295 15.76 12.07 -13.27
CA VAL A 295 14.87 11.45 -12.28
C VAL A 295 15.02 9.94 -12.33
N CYS A 296 15.26 9.31 -11.19
CA CYS A 296 15.12 7.86 -11.06
C CYS A 296 14.50 7.48 -9.72
N THR A 297 13.86 6.32 -9.70
CA THR A 297 13.42 5.66 -8.47
C THR A 297 14.20 4.38 -8.27
N VAL A 298 14.64 4.16 -7.03
CA VAL A 298 15.36 2.95 -6.65
C VAL A 298 14.61 2.27 -5.53
N GLU A 299 14.35 1.00 -5.68
CA GLU A 299 13.82 0.13 -4.64
C GLU A 299 14.93 -0.73 -4.09
N ILE A 300 15.05 -0.76 -2.77
CA ILE A 300 16.00 -1.60 -2.05
C ILE A 300 15.27 -2.37 -0.94
N SER A 301 15.62 -3.64 -0.78
CA SER A 301 15.20 -4.43 0.39
C SER A 301 16.28 -4.30 1.46
N VAL A 302 15.85 -3.98 2.67
CA VAL A 302 16.73 -3.83 3.83
C VAL A 302 16.25 -4.77 4.93
N SER A 303 17.13 -5.67 5.38
CA SER A 303 16.90 -6.45 6.59
C SER A 303 17.22 -5.57 7.79
N VAL A 304 16.26 -5.43 8.71
CA VAL A 304 16.38 -4.61 9.93
C VAL A 304 16.18 -5.48 11.14
N SER A 305 17.16 -5.46 12.03
CA SER A 305 17.07 -6.10 13.35
C SER A 305 16.56 -5.08 14.37
N VAL A 306 15.54 -5.46 15.11
CA VAL A 306 14.95 -4.67 16.19
C VAL A 306 14.83 -5.48 17.46
N GLU A 307 15.03 -4.83 18.61
CA GLU A 307 14.73 -5.39 19.91
C GLU A 307 13.42 -4.80 20.42
N LEU A 308 12.48 -5.68 20.75
CA LEU A 308 11.18 -5.32 21.29
C LEU A 308 11.15 -5.60 22.79
N GLU A 309 10.67 -4.64 23.57
CA GLU A 309 10.30 -4.84 24.97
C GLU A 309 8.79 -5.05 25.02
N ILE A 310 8.35 -6.24 25.40
CA ILE A 310 6.95 -6.67 25.37
C ILE A 310 6.48 -6.87 26.81
N GLY A 311 5.55 -6.04 27.26
CA GLY A 311 4.83 -6.26 28.51
C GLY A 311 3.84 -7.39 28.36
N VAL A 312 3.80 -8.27 29.36
CA VAL A 312 2.93 -9.45 29.40
C VAL A 312 2.17 -9.46 30.70
N GLU A 313 0.86 -9.60 30.63
CA GLU A 313 -0.02 -9.73 31.80
C GLU A 313 -0.71 -11.09 31.77
N PHE A 314 -0.75 -11.76 32.94
CA PHE A 314 -1.34 -13.08 33.09
C PHE A 314 -2.63 -13.01 33.89
N PHE A 315 -3.66 -13.71 33.43
CA PHE A 315 -4.97 -13.73 34.05
C PHE A 315 -5.47 -15.16 34.23
N GLN A 316 -6.12 -15.41 35.37
CA GLN A 316 -6.83 -16.65 35.63
C GLN A 316 -8.32 -16.36 35.76
N TYR A 317 -9.15 -17.13 35.07
CA TYR A 317 -10.59 -17.03 35.21
C TYR A 317 -11.07 -17.78 36.46
N ASP A 318 -11.66 -17.05 37.42
CA ASP A 318 -12.31 -17.63 38.56
C ASP A 318 -13.72 -18.11 38.18
N THR A 319 -13.95 -19.42 38.26
CA THR A 319 -15.22 -20.03 37.90
C THR A 319 -16.30 -19.87 39.01
N ILE A 320 -15.94 -19.42 40.21
CA ILE A 320 -16.84 -19.21 41.33
C ILE A 320 -17.45 -17.82 41.26
N ASP A 321 -16.62 -16.81 41.15
CA ASP A 321 -17.03 -15.41 41.13
C ASP A 321 -17.24 -14.86 39.70
N HIS A 322 -16.91 -15.65 38.66
CA HIS A 322 -17.03 -15.30 37.26
C HIS A 322 -16.24 -14.04 36.89
N GLU A 323 -15.08 -13.83 37.52
CA GLU A 323 -14.19 -12.70 37.29
C GLU A 323 -12.80 -13.19 36.85
N GLU A 324 -12.06 -12.33 36.15
CA GLU A 324 -10.66 -12.56 35.83
C GLU A 324 -9.76 -11.97 36.91
N ILE A 325 -8.87 -12.80 37.43
CA ILE A 325 -7.91 -12.42 38.48
C ILE A 325 -6.55 -12.27 37.83
N GLY A 326 -5.92 -11.09 37.99
CA GLY A 326 -4.55 -10.86 37.56
C GLY A 326 -3.57 -11.72 38.38
N MET A 327 -2.76 -12.50 37.67
CA MET A 327 -1.79 -13.45 38.27
C MET A 327 -0.36 -12.92 38.27
N GLY A 328 -0.14 -11.73 37.75
CA GLY A 328 1.17 -11.06 37.63
C GLY A 328 1.42 -10.50 36.26
N SER A 329 2.52 -9.79 36.14
CA SER A 329 3.01 -9.24 34.87
C SER A 329 4.51 -9.50 34.76
N ASP A 330 5.01 -9.58 33.53
CA ASP A 330 6.43 -9.73 33.21
C ASP A 330 6.77 -8.86 32.00
N GLU A 331 8.04 -8.63 31.79
CA GLU A 331 8.56 -7.90 30.63
C GLU A 331 9.60 -8.79 29.92
N ILE A 332 9.38 -9.05 28.66
CA ILE A 332 10.24 -9.90 27.85
C ILE A 332 10.86 -9.12 26.70
N ALA A 333 12.15 -9.33 26.49
CA ALA A 333 12.85 -8.82 25.33
C ALA A 333 12.82 -9.86 24.19
N ARG A 334 12.54 -9.40 22.99
CA ARG A 334 12.58 -10.22 21.76
C ARG A 334 13.34 -9.50 20.66
N GLN A 335 14.32 -10.17 20.10
CA GLN A 335 14.99 -9.72 18.89
C GLN A 335 14.25 -10.28 17.67
N VAL A 336 13.91 -9.40 16.75
CA VAL A 336 13.14 -9.72 15.55
C VAL A 336 13.86 -9.14 14.33
N GLU A 337 13.94 -9.91 13.28
CA GLU A 337 14.43 -9.48 11.97
C GLU A 337 13.24 -9.25 11.03
N ILE A 338 13.15 -8.07 10.45
CA ILE A 338 12.11 -7.71 9.49
C ILE A 338 12.74 -7.30 8.18
N GLU A 339 12.04 -7.55 7.08
CA GLU A 339 12.41 -7.06 5.76
C GLU A 339 11.61 -5.79 5.46
N VAL A 340 12.32 -4.72 5.11
CA VAL A 340 11.74 -3.39 4.86
C VAL A 340 12.05 -2.99 3.42
N GLU A 341 11.03 -2.66 2.65
CA GLU A 341 11.17 -2.10 1.31
C GLU A 341 11.29 -0.58 1.40
N VAL A 342 12.40 -0.06 0.87
CA VAL A 342 12.70 1.38 0.86
C VAL A 342 12.79 1.86 -0.59
N PHE A 343 12.05 2.93 -0.90
CA PHE A 343 12.14 3.64 -2.16
C PHE A 343 13.00 4.89 -1.99
N LEU A 344 13.99 5.04 -2.85
CA LEU A 344 14.79 6.26 -2.99
C LEU A 344 14.33 7.00 -4.25
N MET A 345 13.84 8.21 -4.07
CA MET A 345 13.46 9.11 -5.17
C MET A 345 14.62 10.08 -5.42
N CYS A 346 15.35 9.86 -6.52
CA CYS A 346 16.55 10.59 -6.82
C CYS A 346 16.29 11.63 -7.91
N HIS A 347 16.69 12.88 -7.66
CA HIS A 347 16.60 13.98 -8.61
C HIS A 347 17.96 14.65 -8.78
N GLY A 348 18.26 15.08 -10.00
CA GLY A 348 19.47 15.86 -10.29
C GLY A 348 20.20 15.39 -11.54
N ASN A 349 21.46 15.76 -11.66
CA ASN A 349 22.31 15.30 -12.77
C ASN A 349 22.88 13.90 -12.44
N LEU A 350 22.02 12.87 -12.58
CA LEU A 350 22.36 11.51 -12.16
C LEU A 350 23.53 10.88 -12.92
N LEU A 351 23.81 11.35 -14.14
CA LEU A 351 24.88 10.79 -14.97
C LEU A 351 26.24 11.37 -14.65
N ASP A 352 26.34 12.69 -14.49
CA ASP A 352 27.63 13.39 -14.45
C ASP A 352 27.98 13.87 -13.04
N ALA A 353 26.99 14.15 -12.18
CA ALA A 353 27.23 14.54 -10.79
C ALA A 353 27.48 13.33 -9.88
N PRO A 354 28.25 13.50 -8.79
CA PRO A 354 28.34 12.51 -7.74
C PRO A 354 27.02 12.41 -6.97
N VAL A 355 26.80 11.28 -6.27
CA VAL A 355 25.53 11.00 -5.56
C VAL A 355 25.24 12.01 -4.45
N GLU A 356 26.26 12.57 -3.84
CA GLU A 356 26.18 13.58 -2.77
C GLU A 356 25.55 14.90 -3.23
N GLU A 357 25.51 15.14 -4.55
CA GLU A 357 24.87 16.32 -5.15
C GLU A 357 23.42 16.05 -5.60
N TRP A 358 22.95 14.80 -5.45
CA TRP A 358 21.58 14.45 -5.81
C TRP A 358 20.61 14.85 -4.68
N ASP A 359 19.42 15.25 -5.06
CA ASP A 359 18.31 15.39 -4.11
C ASP A 359 17.63 14.02 -3.98
N ILE A 360 17.78 13.38 -2.81
CA ILE A 360 17.30 12.03 -2.56
C ILE A 360 16.29 12.05 -1.42
N GLY A 361 15.04 11.69 -1.76
CA GLY A 361 13.99 11.43 -0.79
C GLY A 361 13.90 9.94 -0.49
N PHE A 362 13.58 9.60 0.77
CA PHE A 362 13.31 8.23 1.20
C PHE A 362 11.84 8.03 1.46
N GLU A 363 11.34 6.87 1.07
CA GLU A 363 9.99 6.44 1.39
C GLU A 363 10.02 4.96 1.75
N ILE A 364 9.36 4.58 2.84
CA ILE A 364 9.28 3.20 3.31
C ILE A 364 7.85 2.72 3.21
N THR A 365 7.67 1.52 2.65
CA THR A 365 6.37 0.88 2.59
C THR A 365 6.13 -0.03 3.78
N GLY A 366 4.89 -0.13 4.22
CA GLY A 366 4.53 -0.97 5.37
C GLY A 366 4.43 -0.14 6.66
N GLY A 367 4.61 -0.81 7.79
CA GLY A 367 4.49 -0.21 9.12
C GLY A 367 3.58 -0.99 10.05
N GLU A 368 3.16 -2.18 9.65
CA GLU A 368 2.49 -3.16 10.51
C GLU A 368 3.30 -4.45 10.48
N TYR A 369 3.77 -4.87 11.64
CA TYR A 369 4.59 -6.06 11.81
C TYR A 369 3.95 -7.01 12.80
N GLN A 370 4.09 -8.32 12.55
CA GLN A 370 3.64 -9.38 13.45
C GLN A 370 4.85 -10.04 14.11
N VAL A 371 4.74 -10.31 15.39
CA VAL A 371 5.80 -10.90 16.20
C VAL A 371 5.27 -12.13 16.89
N GLU A 372 5.87 -13.27 16.61
CA GLU A 372 5.59 -14.53 17.30
C GLU A 372 6.44 -14.60 18.58
N VAL A 373 5.79 -14.77 19.72
CA VAL A 373 6.47 -14.83 21.02
C VAL A 373 6.56 -16.26 21.56
N GLY A 374 5.51 -17.05 21.35
CA GLY A 374 5.43 -18.43 21.83
C GLY A 374 5.03 -18.53 23.30
N GLU A 375 5.56 -19.55 23.98
CA GLU A 375 5.23 -19.86 25.38
C GLU A 375 5.89 -18.88 26.35
N VAL A 376 5.07 -18.29 27.23
CA VAL A 376 5.50 -17.42 28.33
C VAL A 376 4.86 -17.91 29.64
N ASN A 377 5.58 -17.80 30.73
CA ASN A 377 5.10 -18.20 32.05
C ASN A 377 5.46 -17.12 33.06
N PRO A 378 4.57 -16.82 34.03
CA PRO A 378 4.87 -15.87 35.08
C PRO A 378 5.97 -16.41 35.97
N ASP A 379 6.93 -15.55 36.33
CA ASP A 379 7.93 -15.84 37.33
C ASP A 379 7.30 -15.67 38.73
N PHE A 380 6.88 -16.75 39.33
CA PHE A 380 6.31 -16.71 40.68
C PHE A 380 7.39 -16.60 41.78
N GLY A 381 8.66 -16.42 41.40
CA GLY A 381 9.79 -16.42 42.35
C GLY A 381 9.90 -17.75 43.12
N ASP A 382 11.05 -18.33 43.18
CA ASP A 382 11.27 -19.48 44.06
C ASP A 382 11.00 -19.05 45.52
N TYR A 383 9.86 -19.49 46.06
CA TYR A 383 9.67 -19.48 47.49
C TYR A 383 10.63 -20.54 48.05
N ASP A 384 11.86 -20.13 48.34
CA ASP A 384 12.74 -20.91 49.21
C ASP A 384 12.06 -21.06 50.58
N ASP A 385 11.66 -22.32 50.91
CA ASP A 385 11.22 -22.76 52.24
C ASP A 385 12.35 -22.69 53.29
#